data_79aa703d4742713b87287f2b48fa4f8f
#
_entry.id   79aa703d4742713b87287f2b48fa4f8f
#
_cell.length_a   1.000
_cell.length_b   1.000
_cell.length_c   1.000
_cell.angle_alpha   90.00
_cell.angle_beta   90.00
_cell.angle_gamma   90.00
#
_symmetry.space_group_name_H-M   'P 1'
#
loop_
_entity.id
_entity.type
_entity.pdbx_description
1 polymer ?
#
loop_
_entity_poly.entity_id
_entity_poly.type
_entity_poly.pdbx_seq_one_letter_code
_entity_poly.pdbx_strand_id
1 'polypeptide(L)'
;MKETKKRRYIVSTIMYGMILIFIQLPWVVLKGKNYSIYAAYFRIKAKGIKALSEMAASVWDGNLTIIRIQLILLIVFQIVIVLHIVTQWLHKEYYLNIAALVVLGLYIVVNESGFGMLADNSTKTILIPAVIMIFVMAEVLISKMLDVWKDAKESAEIFAEKEREEKEEERRRLYFPGNYT
;
A
#
# COMPACT_ATOMS: atom_id res chain seq x y z
N MET A 1 5.71 11.72 -22.09
CA MET A 1 5.91 11.77 -20.62
C MET A 1 4.61 11.90 -19.82
N LYS A 2 3.67 12.78 -20.15
CA LYS A 2 2.39 12.94 -19.42
C LYS A 2 1.49 11.71 -19.43
N GLU A 3 1.42 10.95 -20.50
CA GLU A 3 0.49 9.81 -20.65
C GLU A 3 0.88 8.58 -19.83
N THR A 4 2.18 8.29 -19.71
CA THR A 4 2.70 7.17 -18.90
C THR A 4 2.46 7.38 -17.40
N LYS A 5 2.65 8.62 -16.91
CA LYS A 5 2.33 8.96 -15.50
C LYS A 5 0.84 8.82 -15.21
N LYS A 6 -0.03 9.27 -16.13
CA LYS A 6 -1.48 9.16 -15.98
C LYS A 6 -1.94 7.69 -15.91
N ARG A 7 -1.40 6.82 -16.78
CA ARG A 7 -1.71 5.38 -16.74
C ARG A 7 -1.30 4.73 -15.41
N ARG A 8 -0.11 5.09 -14.88
CA ARG A 8 0.36 4.62 -13.58
C ARG A 8 -0.61 5.01 -12.45
N TYR A 9 -1.04 6.27 -12.40
CA TYR A 9 -1.98 6.73 -11.36
C TYR A 9 -3.33 6.01 -11.45
N ILE A 10 -3.83 5.74 -12.66
CA ILE A 10 -5.07 4.97 -12.84
C ILE A 10 -4.91 3.55 -12.29
N VAL A 11 -3.83 2.84 -12.64
CA VAL A 11 -3.58 1.48 -12.16
C VAL A 11 -3.43 1.45 -10.64
N SER A 12 -2.63 2.35 -10.06
CA SER A 12 -2.46 2.49 -8.61
C SER A 12 -3.80 2.78 -7.92
N THR A 13 -4.61 3.70 -8.46
CA THR A 13 -5.93 4.04 -7.91
C THR A 13 -6.88 2.84 -7.92
N ILE A 14 -6.90 2.06 -9.02
CA ILE A 14 -7.73 0.85 -9.13
C ILE A 14 -7.27 -0.18 -8.08
N MET A 15 -5.97 -0.41 -7.96
CA MET A 15 -5.42 -1.37 -7.01
C MET A 15 -5.75 -1.01 -5.56
N TYR A 16 -5.53 0.23 -5.16
CA TYR A 16 -5.88 0.70 -3.82
C TYR A 16 -7.38 0.76 -3.57
N GLY A 17 -8.18 1.08 -4.60
CA GLY A 17 -9.63 0.99 -4.54
C GLY A 17 -10.11 -0.43 -4.28
N MET A 18 -9.53 -1.43 -4.95
CA MET A 18 -9.81 -2.85 -4.68
C MET A 18 -9.43 -3.26 -3.25
N ILE A 19 -8.30 -2.79 -2.73
CA ILE A 19 -7.89 -3.05 -1.34
C ILE A 19 -8.92 -2.49 -0.36
N LEU A 20 -9.40 -1.26 -0.57
CA LEU A 20 -10.41 -0.65 0.30
C LEU A 20 -11.72 -1.44 0.29
N ILE A 21 -12.17 -1.94 -0.87
CA ILE A 21 -13.35 -2.79 -0.99
C ILE A 21 -13.10 -4.12 -0.28
N PHE A 22 -11.94 -4.74 -0.49
CA PHE A 22 -11.59 -6.04 0.06
C PHE A 22 -11.60 -6.05 1.60
N ILE A 23 -11.16 -4.97 2.23
CA ILE A 23 -11.21 -4.80 3.70
C ILE A 23 -12.66 -4.82 4.22
N GLN A 24 -13.63 -4.39 3.43
CA GLN A 24 -15.04 -4.37 3.85
C GLN A 24 -15.73 -5.74 3.74
N LEU A 25 -15.12 -6.70 3.04
CA LEU A 25 -15.72 -8.02 2.86
C LEU A 25 -15.83 -8.79 4.19
N PRO A 26 -16.81 -9.70 4.31
CA PRO A 26 -17.04 -10.48 5.52
C PRO A 26 -16.06 -11.66 5.62
N TRP A 27 -14.87 -11.43 6.18
CA TRP A 27 -13.82 -12.43 6.32
C TRP A 27 -13.51 -12.86 7.76
N VAL A 28 -14.14 -12.25 8.75
CA VAL A 28 -14.07 -12.66 10.17
C VAL A 28 -15.22 -13.60 10.47
N VAL A 29 -14.92 -14.78 10.98
CA VAL A 29 -15.95 -15.79 11.36
C VAL A 29 -16.14 -15.79 12.88
N LEU A 30 -17.37 -15.58 13.32
CA LEU A 30 -17.76 -15.70 14.73
C LEU A 30 -18.98 -16.63 14.83
N LYS A 31 -18.84 -17.74 15.54
CA LYS A 31 -19.88 -18.81 15.64
C LYS A 31 -20.41 -19.24 14.28
N GLY A 32 -19.50 -19.56 13.36
CA GLY A 32 -19.83 -20.04 12.01
C GLY A 32 -20.48 -18.99 11.08
N LYS A 33 -20.60 -17.72 11.52
CA LYS A 33 -21.15 -16.63 10.68
C LYS A 33 -20.06 -15.65 10.27
N ASN A 34 -20.08 -15.26 9.00
CA ASN A 34 -19.14 -14.31 8.43
C ASN A 34 -19.53 -12.86 8.76
N TYR A 35 -18.57 -12.05 9.14
CA TYR A 35 -18.71 -10.63 9.44
C TYR A 35 -17.57 -9.85 8.80
N SER A 36 -17.83 -8.61 8.38
CA SER A 36 -16.73 -7.66 8.20
C SER A 36 -16.09 -7.36 9.57
N ILE A 37 -14.86 -6.88 9.57
CA ILE A 37 -14.14 -6.62 10.84
C ILE A 37 -14.91 -5.61 11.72
N TYR A 38 -15.56 -4.63 11.12
CA TYR A 38 -16.38 -3.64 11.82
C TYR A 38 -17.63 -4.28 12.45
N ALA A 39 -18.33 -5.10 11.68
CA ALA A 39 -19.51 -5.80 12.17
C ALA A 39 -19.16 -6.81 13.27
N ALA A 40 -18.02 -7.49 13.15
CA ALA A 40 -17.48 -8.38 14.18
C ALA A 40 -17.22 -7.62 15.48
N TYR A 41 -16.56 -6.46 15.41
CA TYR A 41 -16.31 -5.62 16.58
C TYR A 41 -17.62 -5.21 17.29
N PHE A 42 -18.59 -4.68 16.55
CA PHE A 42 -19.86 -4.26 17.15
C PHE A 42 -20.64 -5.43 17.74
N ARG A 43 -20.53 -6.61 17.11
CA ARG A 43 -21.16 -7.83 17.65
C ARG A 43 -20.52 -8.26 18.96
N ILE A 44 -19.19 -8.26 19.07
CA ILE A 44 -18.47 -8.59 20.31
C ILE A 44 -18.77 -7.54 21.37
N LYS A 45 -18.76 -6.25 21.03
CA LYS A 45 -19.09 -5.17 21.94
C LYS A 45 -20.52 -5.30 22.50
N ALA A 46 -21.51 -5.68 21.67
CA ALA A 46 -22.90 -5.75 22.07
C ALA A 46 -23.25 -7.05 22.83
N LYS A 47 -22.65 -8.17 22.45
CA LYS A 47 -22.99 -9.50 22.96
C LYS A 47 -21.91 -10.12 23.88
N GLY A 48 -20.75 -9.48 23.96
CA GLY A 48 -19.63 -9.95 24.76
C GLY A 48 -19.21 -11.38 24.39
N ILE A 49 -18.85 -12.16 25.38
CA ILE A 49 -18.38 -13.54 25.26
C ILE A 49 -19.36 -14.44 24.48
N LYS A 50 -20.68 -14.15 24.55
CA LYS A 50 -21.72 -14.91 23.83
C LYS A 50 -21.58 -14.81 22.30
N ALA A 51 -20.81 -13.87 21.79
CA ALA A 51 -20.56 -13.72 20.34
C ALA A 51 -19.43 -14.62 19.83
N LEU A 52 -18.58 -15.15 20.72
CA LEU A 52 -17.38 -15.90 20.38
C LEU A 52 -17.66 -17.41 20.26
N SER A 53 -16.74 -18.13 19.61
CA SER A 53 -16.72 -19.59 19.68
C SER A 53 -16.42 -20.06 21.10
N GLU A 54 -16.73 -21.32 21.41
CA GLU A 54 -16.43 -21.88 22.75
C GLU A 54 -14.93 -21.83 23.06
N MET A 55 -14.10 -22.15 22.06
CA MET A 55 -12.64 -22.10 22.19
C MET A 55 -12.14 -20.66 22.41
N ALA A 56 -12.60 -19.71 21.62
CA ALA A 56 -12.22 -18.31 21.78
C ALA A 56 -12.75 -17.72 23.11
N ALA A 57 -13.96 -18.10 23.52
CA ALA A 57 -14.56 -17.66 24.76
C ALA A 57 -13.79 -18.14 26.00
N SER A 58 -13.14 -19.30 25.94
CA SER A 58 -12.33 -19.84 27.06
C SER A 58 -11.03 -19.06 27.29
N VAL A 59 -10.55 -18.35 26.28
CA VAL A 59 -9.28 -17.61 26.34
C VAL A 59 -9.51 -16.10 26.53
N TRP A 60 -10.71 -15.59 26.18
CA TRP A 60 -11.00 -14.17 26.25
C TRP A 60 -11.27 -13.68 27.67
N ASP A 61 -10.48 -12.72 28.11
CA ASP A 61 -10.60 -12.09 29.44
C ASP A 61 -11.59 -10.90 29.50
N GLY A 62 -12.27 -10.58 28.39
CA GLY A 62 -13.22 -9.47 28.29
C GLY A 62 -12.59 -8.13 27.93
N ASN A 63 -11.30 -8.07 27.73
CA ASN A 63 -10.60 -6.81 27.37
C ASN A 63 -10.74 -6.46 25.89
N LEU A 64 -11.63 -5.50 25.58
CA LEU A 64 -11.85 -5.00 24.23
C LEU A 64 -10.79 -4.00 23.74
N THR A 65 -9.83 -3.62 24.56
CA THR A 65 -8.86 -2.54 24.23
C THR A 65 -8.02 -2.91 23.03
N ILE A 66 -7.51 -4.13 22.96
CA ILE A 66 -6.67 -4.61 21.84
C ILE A 66 -7.47 -4.62 20.54
N ILE A 67 -8.72 -5.08 20.58
CA ILE A 67 -9.61 -5.08 19.41
C ILE A 67 -9.91 -3.65 18.93
N ARG A 68 -10.04 -2.69 19.86
CA ARG A 68 -10.21 -1.27 19.52
C ARG A 68 -8.96 -0.70 18.85
N ILE A 69 -7.78 -1.01 19.37
CA ILE A 69 -6.50 -0.59 18.76
C ILE A 69 -6.42 -1.15 17.33
N GLN A 70 -6.71 -2.42 17.15
CA GLN A 70 -6.70 -3.07 15.84
C GLN A 70 -7.69 -2.42 14.86
N LEU A 71 -8.88 -2.06 15.32
CA LEU A 71 -9.87 -1.34 14.52
C LEU A 71 -9.38 0.07 14.14
N ILE A 72 -8.77 0.80 15.09
CA ILE A 72 -8.20 2.13 14.84
C ILE A 72 -7.08 2.04 13.81
N LEU A 73 -6.17 1.08 13.92
CA LEU A 73 -5.10 0.87 12.94
C LEU A 73 -5.66 0.62 11.53
N LEU A 74 -6.75 -0.15 11.42
CA LEU A 74 -7.39 -0.39 10.14
C LEU A 74 -8.04 0.87 9.55
N ILE A 75 -8.66 1.69 10.37
CA ILE A 75 -9.23 2.98 9.95
C ILE A 75 -8.11 3.93 9.49
N VAL A 76 -7.03 4.03 10.26
CA VAL A 76 -5.86 4.85 9.91
C VAL A 76 -5.25 4.38 8.59
N PHE A 77 -5.11 3.07 8.38
CA PHE A 77 -4.64 2.50 7.12
C PHE A 77 -5.50 2.93 5.94
N GLN A 78 -6.84 2.86 6.06
CA GLN A 78 -7.76 3.30 5.00
C GLN A 78 -7.64 4.79 4.71
N ILE A 79 -7.53 5.63 5.74
CA ILE A 79 -7.32 7.08 5.58
C ILE A 79 -6.00 7.35 4.84
N VAL A 80 -4.91 6.69 5.23
CA VAL A 80 -3.60 6.85 4.58
C VAL A 80 -3.66 6.45 3.10
N ILE A 81 -4.35 5.37 2.76
CA ILE A 81 -4.55 4.95 1.36
C ILE A 81 -5.35 5.99 0.57
N VAL A 82 -6.45 6.50 1.12
CA VAL A 82 -7.24 7.56 0.46
C VAL A 82 -6.39 8.81 0.23
N LEU A 83 -5.64 9.24 1.23
CA LEU A 83 -4.71 10.36 1.11
C LEU A 83 -3.63 10.11 0.05
N HIS A 84 -3.10 8.88 -0.02
CA HIS A 84 -2.13 8.52 -1.05
C HIS A 84 -2.72 8.65 -2.46
N ILE A 85 -3.93 8.14 -2.70
CA ILE A 85 -4.63 8.31 -3.97
C ILE A 85 -4.80 9.79 -4.31
N VAL A 86 -5.31 10.59 -3.38
CA VAL A 86 -5.54 12.03 -3.59
C VAL A 86 -4.24 12.77 -3.91
N THR A 87 -3.16 12.49 -3.17
CA THR A 87 -1.87 13.16 -3.38
C THR A 87 -1.21 12.78 -4.70
N GLN A 88 -1.37 11.53 -5.18
CA GLN A 88 -0.95 11.13 -6.53
C GLN A 88 -1.64 11.98 -7.61
N TRP A 89 -2.95 12.19 -7.52
CA TRP A 89 -3.71 13.00 -8.47
C TRP A 89 -3.38 14.49 -8.40
N LEU A 90 -2.98 14.99 -7.22
CA LEU A 90 -2.50 16.36 -7.04
C LEU A 90 -1.02 16.54 -7.43
N HIS A 91 -0.39 15.50 -8.01
CA HIS A 91 1.04 15.49 -8.37
C HIS A 91 1.99 15.79 -7.21
N LYS A 92 1.56 15.55 -5.97
CA LYS A 92 2.38 15.64 -4.78
C LYS A 92 2.83 14.22 -4.40
N GLU A 93 4.09 13.92 -4.60
CA GLU A 93 4.66 12.62 -4.25
C GLU A 93 5.00 12.60 -2.75
N TYR A 94 4.11 12.07 -1.94
CA TYR A 94 4.38 11.76 -0.54
C TYR A 94 4.55 10.25 -0.38
N TYR A 95 5.43 9.85 0.56
CA TYR A 95 5.68 8.43 0.89
C TYR A 95 4.55 7.82 1.74
N LEU A 96 3.30 8.13 1.43
CA LEU A 96 2.14 7.64 2.16
C LEU A 96 1.92 6.13 2.02
N ASN A 97 2.37 5.54 0.92
CA ASN A 97 2.39 4.09 0.74
C ASN A 97 3.31 3.39 1.75
N ILE A 98 4.45 4.00 2.12
CA ILE A 98 5.33 3.48 3.18
C ILE A 98 4.62 3.60 4.54
N ALA A 99 3.97 4.73 4.81
CA ALA A 99 3.18 4.88 6.02
C ALA A 99 2.06 3.84 6.11
N ALA A 100 1.39 3.53 4.99
CA ALA A 100 0.39 2.46 4.93
C ALA A 100 0.97 1.09 5.29
N LEU A 101 2.20 0.76 4.81
CA LEU A 101 2.88 -0.48 5.17
C LEU A 101 3.19 -0.58 6.66
N VAL A 102 3.67 0.51 7.27
CA VAL A 102 3.96 0.55 8.71
C VAL A 102 2.68 0.31 9.52
N VAL A 103 1.59 1.01 9.19
CA VAL A 103 0.31 0.87 9.90
C VAL A 103 -0.25 -0.56 9.75
N LEU A 104 -0.16 -1.14 8.56
CA LEU A 104 -0.62 -2.51 8.32
C LEU A 104 0.26 -3.54 9.02
N GLY A 105 1.58 -3.31 9.10
CA GLY A 105 2.49 -4.14 9.88
C GLY A 105 2.13 -4.14 11.37
N LEU A 106 1.86 -2.97 11.95
CA LEU A 106 1.39 -2.85 13.33
C LEU A 106 0.04 -3.55 13.52
N TYR A 107 -0.88 -3.45 12.56
CA TYR A 107 -2.14 -4.20 12.59
C TYR A 107 -1.90 -5.72 12.69
N ILE A 108 -0.99 -6.27 11.88
CA ILE A 108 -0.68 -7.71 11.87
C ILE A 108 -0.08 -8.13 13.22
N VAL A 109 0.85 -7.35 13.78
CA VAL A 109 1.44 -7.64 15.10
C VAL A 109 0.39 -7.68 16.21
N VAL A 110 -0.53 -6.72 16.20
CA VAL A 110 -1.60 -6.66 17.22
C VAL A 110 -2.66 -7.75 16.98
N ASN A 111 -2.76 -8.32 15.77
CA ASN A 111 -3.79 -9.28 15.44
C ASN A 111 -3.73 -10.57 16.25
N GLU A 112 -2.56 -11.04 16.64
CA GLU A 112 -2.40 -12.24 17.46
C GLU A 112 -3.11 -12.14 18.82
N SER A 113 -3.13 -10.95 19.40
CA SER A 113 -3.81 -10.67 20.68
C SER A 113 -5.22 -10.09 20.51
N GLY A 114 -5.69 -9.90 19.27
CA GLY A 114 -6.98 -9.31 18.94
C GLY A 114 -7.92 -10.28 18.21
N PHE A 115 -8.34 -9.91 17.01
CA PHE A 115 -9.24 -10.74 16.20
C PHE A 115 -8.67 -12.10 15.83
N GLY A 116 -7.34 -12.22 15.70
CA GLY A 116 -6.69 -13.48 15.41
C GLY A 116 -6.93 -14.54 16.51
N MET A 117 -7.01 -14.10 17.76
CA MET A 117 -7.29 -14.97 18.91
C MET A 117 -8.78 -15.31 19.04
N LEU A 118 -9.66 -14.37 18.69
CA LEU A 118 -11.09 -14.45 19.02
C LEU A 118 -11.96 -15.01 17.88
N ALA A 119 -11.49 -15.00 16.65
CA ALA A 119 -12.24 -15.48 15.50
C ALA A 119 -12.08 -17.00 15.31
N ASP A 120 -13.14 -17.67 14.85
CA ASP A 120 -13.13 -19.10 14.52
C ASP A 120 -12.14 -19.42 13.38
N ASN A 121 -11.79 -18.42 12.57
CA ASN A 121 -10.89 -18.50 11.44
C ASN A 121 -9.62 -17.65 11.63
N SER A 122 -8.93 -17.82 12.74
CA SER A 122 -7.74 -17.04 13.12
C SER A 122 -6.70 -16.91 11.99
N THR A 123 -6.49 -17.97 11.22
CA THR A 123 -5.58 -17.96 10.06
C THR A 123 -5.95 -16.91 9.01
N LYS A 124 -7.25 -16.71 8.72
CA LYS A 124 -7.69 -15.71 7.74
C LYS A 124 -7.52 -14.29 8.24
N THR A 125 -7.61 -14.07 9.56
CA THR A 125 -7.44 -12.74 10.16
C THR A 125 -5.99 -12.24 10.06
N ILE A 126 -5.03 -13.15 9.85
CA ILE A 126 -3.62 -12.83 9.60
C ILE A 126 -3.33 -12.83 8.10
N LEU A 127 -3.79 -13.85 7.38
CA LEU A 127 -3.48 -14.05 5.97
C LEU A 127 -3.97 -12.91 5.08
N ILE A 128 -5.18 -12.42 5.30
CA ILE A 128 -5.76 -11.35 4.49
C ILE A 128 -4.98 -10.03 4.60
N PRO A 129 -4.67 -9.50 5.80
CA PRO A 129 -3.79 -8.34 5.94
C PRO A 129 -2.39 -8.57 5.36
N ALA A 130 -1.82 -9.77 5.51
CA ALA A 130 -0.52 -10.11 4.93
C ALA A 130 -0.53 -10.07 3.40
N VAL A 131 -1.58 -10.57 2.76
CA VAL A 131 -1.75 -10.47 1.30
C VAL A 131 -1.88 -9.01 0.87
N ILE A 132 -2.68 -8.20 1.58
CA ILE A 132 -2.79 -6.76 1.31
C ILE A 132 -1.41 -6.10 1.43
N MET A 133 -0.63 -6.45 2.45
CA MET A 133 0.72 -5.92 2.67
C MET A 133 1.65 -6.24 1.49
N ILE A 134 1.59 -7.47 0.94
CA ILE A 134 2.35 -7.86 -0.24
C ILE A 134 1.98 -6.99 -1.45
N PHE A 135 0.69 -6.73 -1.69
CA PHE A 135 0.25 -5.87 -2.78
C PHE A 135 0.75 -4.43 -2.64
N VAL A 136 0.68 -3.85 -1.44
CA VAL A 136 1.19 -2.49 -1.17
C VAL A 136 2.72 -2.45 -1.34
N MET A 137 3.45 -3.48 -0.87
CA MET A 137 4.90 -3.61 -1.07
C MET A 137 5.26 -3.70 -2.56
N ALA A 138 4.54 -4.51 -3.32
CA ALA A 138 4.76 -4.64 -4.77
C ALA A 138 4.58 -3.30 -5.48
N GLU A 139 3.56 -2.53 -5.13
CA GLU A 139 3.34 -1.19 -5.69
C GLU A 139 4.50 -0.23 -5.36
N VAL A 140 4.98 -0.23 -4.11
CA VAL A 140 6.14 0.58 -3.68
C VAL A 140 7.38 0.22 -4.50
N LEU A 141 7.67 -1.08 -4.66
CA LEU A 141 8.83 -1.56 -5.41
C LEU A 141 8.73 -1.21 -6.89
N ILE A 142 7.60 -1.47 -7.53
CA ILE A 142 7.37 -1.14 -8.94
C ILE A 142 7.51 0.37 -9.17
N SER A 143 6.97 1.18 -8.28
CA SER A 143 7.09 2.63 -8.32
C SER A 143 8.54 3.10 -8.30
N LYS A 144 9.33 2.55 -7.37
CA LYS A 144 10.76 2.86 -7.24
C LYS A 144 11.56 2.41 -8.46
N MET A 145 11.32 1.20 -8.95
CA MET A 145 11.99 0.69 -10.16
C MET A 145 11.72 1.56 -11.39
N LEU A 146 10.47 2.00 -11.57
CA LEU A 146 10.10 2.88 -12.69
C LEU A 146 10.77 4.26 -12.59
N ASP A 147 10.93 4.81 -11.37
CA ASP A 147 11.62 6.07 -11.16
C ASP A 147 13.11 5.93 -11.51
N VAL A 148 13.79 4.89 -10.99
CA VAL A 148 15.20 4.62 -11.31
C VAL A 148 15.42 4.38 -12.82
N TRP A 149 14.54 3.63 -13.46
CA TRP A 149 14.64 3.37 -14.91
C TRP A 149 14.46 4.65 -15.72
N LYS A 150 13.56 5.55 -15.30
CA LYS A 150 13.36 6.84 -15.96
C LYS A 150 14.59 7.73 -15.84
N ASP A 151 15.17 7.82 -14.62
CA ASP A 151 16.36 8.63 -14.39
C ASP A 151 17.56 8.11 -15.18
N ALA A 152 17.71 6.78 -15.29
CA ALA A 152 18.74 6.15 -16.11
C ALA A 152 18.55 6.47 -17.61
N LYS A 153 17.31 6.43 -18.11
CA LYS A 153 17.00 6.77 -19.51
C LYS A 153 17.28 8.24 -19.82
N GLU A 154 16.86 9.15 -18.94
CA GLU A 154 17.08 10.60 -19.10
C GLU A 154 18.58 10.92 -19.09
N SER A 155 19.33 10.26 -18.22
CA SER A 155 20.80 10.36 -18.18
C SER A 155 21.44 9.87 -19.49
N ALA A 156 20.99 8.74 -20.03
CA ALA A 156 21.50 8.20 -21.28
C ALA A 156 21.19 9.12 -22.49
N GLU A 157 20.01 9.75 -22.51
CA GLU A 157 19.64 10.72 -23.57
C GLU A 157 20.57 11.97 -23.51
N ILE A 158 20.85 12.50 -22.30
CA ILE A 158 21.78 13.63 -22.11
C ILE A 158 23.20 13.28 -22.57
N PHE A 159 23.67 12.06 -22.25
CA PHE A 159 25.00 11.63 -22.72
C PHE A 159 25.06 11.50 -24.23
N ALA A 160 24.04 10.94 -24.86
CA ALA A 160 23.98 10.80 -26.31
C ALA A 160 23.89 12.15 -27.05
N GLU A 161 23.24 13.15 -26.44
CA GLU A 161 23.16 14.51 -26.97
C GLU A 161 24.53 15.19 -26.90
N LYS A 162 25.22 15.13 -25.76
CA LYS A 162 26.58 15.66 -25.63
C LYS A 162 27.57 15.04 -26.62
N GLU A 163 27.52 13.73 -26.79
CA GLU A 163 28.38 13.03 -27.76
C GLU A 163 28.11 13.49 -29.23
N ARG A 164 26.86 13.79 -29.54
CA ARG A 164 26.50 14.37 -30.85
C ARG A 164 27.05 15.78 -31.01
N GLU A 165 26.90 16.64 -30.03
CA GLU A 165 27.43 18.00 -30.02
C GLU A 165 28.95 18.00 -30.17
N GLU A 166 29.67 17.17 -29.41
CA GLU A 166 31.13 17.03 -29.55
C GLU A 166 31.56 16.59 -30.94
N LYS A 167 30.86 15.60 -31.52
CA LYS A 167 31.14 15.15 -32.91
C LYS A 167 30.84 16.24 -33.96
N GLU A 168 29.80 17.04 -33.74
CA GLU A 168 29.49 18.17 -34.63
C GLU A 168 30.52 19.29 -34.51
N GLU A 169 30.98 19.60 -33.30
CA GLU A 169 32.06 20.58 -33.10
C GLU A 169 33.37 20.11 -33.72
N GLU A 170 33.73 18.81 -33.55
CA GLU A 170 34.91 18.25 -34.20
C GLU A 170 34.82 18.32 -35.72
N ARG A 171 33.65 18.01 -36.31
CA ARG A 171 33.41 18.20 -37.75
C ARG A 171 33.56 19.66 -38.20
N ARG A 172 33.02 20.62 -37.46
CA ARG A 172 33.18 22.06 -37.74
C ARG A 172 34.60 22.49 -37.73
N ARG A 173 35.41 22.03 -36.75
CA ARG A 173 36.87 22.33 -36.70
C ARG A 173 37.62 21.75 -37.89
N LEU A 174 37.26 20.56 -38.33
CA LEU A 174 37.92 19.91 -39.47
C LEU A 174 37.57 20.57 -40.82
N TYR A 175 36.32 21.01 -41.02
CA TYR A 175 35.90 21.58 -42.30
C TYR A 175 36.00 23.11 -42.41
N PHE A 176 36.13 23.82 -41.29
CA PHE A 176 36.24 25.27 -41.24
C PHE A 176 37.38 25.75 -40.29
N PRO A 177 38.64 25.43 -40.58
CA PRO A 177 39.76 25.71 -39.67
C PRO A 177 40.13 27.21 -39.49
N GLY A 178 39.48 28.15 -40.23
CA GLY A 178 39.81 29.56 -40.24
C GLY A 178 38.97 30.48 -39.34
N ASN A 179 37.97 29.99 -38.60
CA ASN A 179 37.04 30.85 -37.85
C ASN A 179 37.26 30.87 -36.33
N TYR A 180 38.41 30.37 -35.85
CA TYR A 180 38.73 30.31 -34.39
C TYR A 180 40.02 31.07 -34.06
N THR A 181 40.15 32.33 -34.52
CA THR A 181 41.16 33.24 -34.01
C THR A 181 40.54 34.32 -33.15
#